data_3387b8e40b1c2bbf56cd27c2bf13eec2
#
_entry.id   3387b8e40b1c2bbf56cd27c2bf13eec2
#
_cell.length_a   1.000
_cell.length_b   1.000
_cell.length_c   1.000
_cell.angle_alpha   90.00
_cell.angle_beta   90.00
_cell.angle_gamma   90.00
#
_symmetry.space_group_name_H-M   'P 1'
#
loop_
_entity.id
_entity.type
_entity.pdbx_description
1 polymer ?
#
loop_
_entity_poly.entity_id
_entity_poly.type
_entity_poly.pdbx_seq_one_letter_code
_entity_poly.pdbx_strand_id
1 'polypeptide(L)'
;PMNTREIVSEPVHFAAMMVLYGQADAIVAGNMKRVASVFRAVNKYRQDPVPTKPLFAISIVLVPEFSKKFGGRGVYFLADTGVNPEPTVENMAYFAVETAKMARHMLGKSVRVAMLSASTSGSVPELAADRTRAAAALAKSMVQKDCLNNEISIEGEIQIDAALSSDSYSV
;
A
#
# COMPACT_ATOMS: atom_id res chain seq x y z
N PRO A 1 18.59 28.48 -6.21
CA PRO A 1 17.56 27.78 -6.99
C PRO A 1 18.24 27.10 -8.18
N MET A 2 18.07 25.78 -8.32
CA MET A 2 18.58 25.04 -9.48
C MET A 2 17.94 25.61 -10.75
N ASN A 3 18.77 25.80 -11.79
CA ASN A 3 18.29 26.19 -13.11
C ASN A 3 17.43 25.05 -13.70
N THR A 4 16.42 25.41 -14.50
CA THR A 4 15.54 24.43 -15.19
C THR A 4 16.34 23.37 -15.94
N ARG A 5 17.43 23.76 -16.60
CA ARG A 5 18.32 22.86 -17.34
C ARG A 5 19.01 21.84 -16.42
N GLU A 6 19.42 22.24 -15.22
CA GLU A 6 20.03 21.35 -14.22
C GLU A 6 19.00 20.36 -13.67
N ILE A 7 17.76 20.81 -13.40
CA ILE A 7 16.67 19.93 -12.94
C ILE A 7 16.36 18.88 -13.99
N VAL A 8 16.23 19.28 -15.26
CA VAL A 8 15.91 18.36 -16.36
C VAL A 8 17.06 17.38 -16.65
N SER A 9 18.30 17.78 -16.38
CA SER A 9 19.48 16.90 -16.55
C SER A 9 19.60 15.84 -15.44
N GLU A 10 18.85 15.96 -14.36
CA GLU A 10 18.84 14.99 -13.28
C GLU A 10 18.03 13.74 -13.70
N PRO A 11 18.63 12.52 -13.72
CA PRO A 11 18.01 11.36 -14.35
C PRO A 11 16.61 11.00 -13.86
N VAL A 12 16.34 11.16 -12.55
CA VAL A 12 15.02 10.83 -11.98
C VAL A 12 13.96 11.83 -12.45
N HIS A 13 14.31 13.13 -12.53
CA HIS A 13 13.41 14.15 -13.05
C HIS A 13 13.15 13.96 -14.55
N PHE A 14 14.19 13.63 -15.30
CA PHE A 14 14.06 13.34 -16.74
C PHE A 14 13.15 12.13 -16.98
N ALA A 15 13.37 11.02 -16.26
CA ALA A 15 12.54 9.82 -16.36
C ALA A 15 11.07 10.10 -15.99
N ALA A 16 10.82 10.87 -14.92
CA ALA A 16 9.48 11.27 -14.53
C ALA A 16 8.76 12.09 -15.63
N MET A 17 9.49 12.96 -16.31
CA MET A 17 8.95 13.72 -17.44
C MET A 17 8.67 12.83 -18.66
N MET A 18 9.48 11.80 -18.94
CA MET A 18 9.21 10.86 -20.01
C MET A 18 7.85 10.17 -19.81
N VAL A 19 7.52 9.76 -18.57
CA VAL A 19 6.19 9.20 -18.27
C VAL A 19 5.10 10.25 -18.39
N LEU A 20 5.34 11.46 -17.86
CA LEU A 20 4.39 12.57 -17.97
C LEU A 20 3.98 12.89 -19.41
N TYR A 21 4.94 12.86 -20.33
CA TYR A 21 4.70 13.12 -21.76
C TYR A 21 4.39 11.89 -22.60
N GLY A 22 4.13 10.74 -21.99
CA GLY A 22 3.77 9.50 -22.68
C GLY A 22 4.91 8.87 -23.50
N GLN A 23 6.15 9.21 -23.20
CA GLN A 23 7.35 8.62 -23.81
C GLN A 23 7.81 7.35 -23.10
N ALA A 24 7.27 7.07 -21.93
CA ALA A 24 7.47 5.85 -21.16
C ALA A 24 6.20 5.54 -20.35
N ASP A 25 5.95 4.26 -20.08
CA ASP A 25 4.79 3.81 -19.30
C ASP A 25 5.10 3.72 -17.80
N ALA A 26 6.37 3.55 -17.44
CA ALA A 26 6.82 3.40 -16.05
C ALA A 26 8.25 3.88 -15.85
N ILE A 27 8.64 4.04 -14.57
CA ILE A 27 10.01 4.37 -14.16
C ILE A 27 10.52 3.28 -13.23
N VAL A 28 11.76 2.84 -13.46
CA VAL A 28 12.52 2.04 -12.50
C VAL A 28 13.69 2.90 -12.02
N ALA A 29 13.69 3.22 -10.72
CA ALA A 29 14.69 4.12 -10.12
C ALA A 29 15.00 3.72 -8.67
N GLY A 30 16.09 4.25 -8.11
CA GLY A 30 16.41 4.11 -6.68
C GLY A 30 17.70 3.39 -6.36
N ASN A 31 18.38 2.74 -7.33
CA ASN A 31 19.64 2.03 -7.08
C ASN A 31 20.80 2.97 -6.65
N MET A 32 20.81 4.22 -7.15
CA MET A 32 21.83 5.25 -6.85
C MET A 32 21.24 6.48 -6.18
N LYS A 33 19.96 6.50 -5.85
CA LYS A 33 19.27 7.63 -5.25
C LYS A 33 18.47 7.22 -4.02
N ARG A 34 18.36 8.14 -3.06
CA ARG A 34 17.49 7.94 -1.90
C ARG A 34 16.02 7.92 -2.35
N VAL A 35 15.22 7.03 -1.77
CA VAL A 35 13.77 6.90 -2.03
C VAL A 35 13.06 8.26 -1.96
N ALA A 36 13.38 9.09 -0.96
CA ALA A 36 12.81 10.43 -0.81
C ALA A 36 13.09 11.36 -2.01
N SER A 37 14.20 11.18 -2.73
CA SER A 37 14.51 11.96 -3.92
C SER A 37 13.66 11.53 -5.12
N VAL A 38 13.50 10.22 -5.29
CA VAL A 38 12.62 9.64 -6.32
C VAL A 38 11.17 10.07 -6.08
N PHE A 39 10.70 9.92 -4.84
CA PHE A 39 9.35 10.32 -4.44
C PHE A 39 9.07 11.81 -4.72
N ARG A 40 10.00 12.70 -4.34
CA ARG A 40 9.86 14.15 -4.61
C ARG A 40 9.79 14.45 -6.10
N ALA A 41 10.60 13.79 -6.93
CA ALA A 41 10.57 13.96 -8.38
C ALA A 41 9.22 13.51 -8.95
N VAL A 42 8.74 12.31 -8.61
CA VAL A 42 7.44 11.80 -9.04
C VAL A 42 6.31 12.72 -8.61
N ASN A 43 6.29 13.13 -7.33
CA ASN A 43 5.24 14.01 -6.81
C ASN A 43 5.22 15.40 -7.47
N LYS A 44 6.39 15.92 -7.89
CA LYS A 44 6.50 17.19 -8.59
C LYS A 44 5.80 17.19 -9.96
N TYR A 45 5.79 16.04 -10.63
CA TYR A 45 5.27 15.90 -12.00
C TYR A 45 3.89 15.23 -12.06
N ARG A 46 3.24 15.01 -10.92
CA ARG A 46 1.83 14.58 -10.91
C ARG A 46 0.98 15.64 -11.59
N GLN A 47 0.08 15.18 -12.46
CA GLN A 47 -0.86 16.07 -13.16
C GLN A 47 -2.11 16.43 -12.33
N ASP A 48 -2.27 15.83 -11.14
CA ASP A 48 -3.39 16.12 -10.25
C ASP A 48 -3.24 17.52 -9.64
N PRO A 49 -4.03 18.52 -10.04
CA PRO A 49 -3.93 19.89 -9.50
C PRO A 49 -4.30 19.96 -8.01
N VAL A 50 -5.12 19.02 -7.55
CA VAL A 50 -5.39 18.75 -6.13
C VAL A 50 -5.25 17.24 -5.95
N PRO A 51 -4.30 16.74 -5.13
CA PRO A 51 -4.14 15.32 -4.91
C PRO A 51 -5.38 14.75 -4.21
N THR A 52 -6.34 14.28 -4.98
CA THR A 52 -7.55 13.61 -4.45
C THR A 52 -7.21 12.24 -3.89
N LYS A 53 -6.05 11.70 -4.28
CA LYS A 53 -5.56 10.38 -3.86
C LYS A 53 -4.11 10.51 -3.39
N PRO A 54 -3.80 10.14 -2.13
CA PRO A 54 -2.43 10.18 -1.63
C PRO A 54 -1.54 9.17 -2.35
N LEU A 55 -0.27 9.54 -2.54
CA LEU A 55 0.76 8.58 -2.95
C LEU A 55 1.10 7.70 -1.75
N PHE A 56 1.32 6.41 -2.00
CA PHE A 56 1.77 5.46 -1.00
C PHE A 56 2.68 4.40 -1.62
N ALA A 57 3.41 3.67 -0.81
CA ALA A 57 4.31 2.62 -1.26
C ALA A 57 3.71 1.23 -1.03
N ILE A 58 3.89 0.35 -2.03
CA ILE A 58 3.60 -1.08 -1.90
C ILE A 58 4.90 -1.84 -2.04
N SER A 59 5.25 -2.63 -1.03
CA SER A 59 6.35 -3.58 -1.10
C SER A 59 5.81 -4.97 -1.38
N ILE A 60 6.35 -5.64 -2.39
CA ILE A 60 6.02 -7.03 -2.71
C ILE A 60 7.12 -7.91 -2.16
N VAL A 61 6.76 -8.78 -1.21
CA VAL A 61 7.69 -9.67 -0.50
C VAL A 61 7.38 -11.12 -0.87
N LEU A 62 8.43 -11.84 -1.25
CA LEU A 62 8.34 -13.26 -1.54
C LEU A 62 9.01 -14.06 -0.42
N VAL A 63 8.22 -14.89 0.25
CA VAL A 63 8.68 -15.80 1.30
C VAL A 63 8.13 -17.20 1.00
N PRO A 64 8.80 -17.97 0.12
CA PRO A 64 8.29 -19.26 -0.34
C PRO A 64 8.03 -20.25 0.79
N GLU A 65 8.82 -20.21 1.86
CA GLU A 65 8.66 -21.06 3.05
C GLU A 65 7.32 -20.84 3.75
N PHE A 66 6.79 -19.62 3.71
CA PHE A 66 5.51 -19.29 4.31
C PHE A 66 4.33 -19.93 3.57
N SER A 67 4.49 -20.25 2.29
CA SER A 67 3.44 -20.94 1.54
C SER A 67 3.12 -22.34 2.12
N LYS A 68 4.13 -23.01 2.68
CA LYS A 68 3.97 -24.32 3.32
C LYS A 68 3.32 -24.22 4.71
N LYS A 69 3.60 -23.14 5.44
CA LYS A 69 3.18 -22.96 6.83
C LYS A 69 1.81 -22.28 6.97
N PHE A 70 1.56 -21.24 6.15
CA PHE A 70 0.38 -20.38 6.27
C PHE A 70 -0.53 -20.43 5.03
N GLY A 71 -0.24 -21.32 4.08
CA GLY A 71 -0.96 -21.38 2.81
C GLY A 71 -0.60 -20.24 1.84
N GLY A 72 -1.31 -20.16 0.74
CA GLY A 72 -1.03 -19.17 -0.30
C GLY A 72 0.19 -19.50 -1.14
N ARG A 73 0.77 -18.50 -1.80
CA ARG A 73 1.97 -18.65 -2.66
C ARG A 73 3.24 -18.06 -2.05
N GLY A 74 3.21 -17.63 -0.79
CA GLY A 74 4.33 -16.93 -0.15
C GLY A 74 4.58 -15.54 -0.73
N VAL A 75 3.58 -14.93 -1.38
CA VAL A 75 3.66 -13.57 -1.91
C VAL A 75 2.79 -12.66 -1.05
N TYR A 76 3.40 -11.62 -0.50
CA TYR A 76 2.74 -10.66 0.37
C TYR A 76 2.90 -9.25 -0.18
N PHE A 77 1.84 -8.47 -0.11
CA PHE A 77 1.81 -7.06 -0.48
C PHE A 77 1.69 -6.25 0.81
N LEU A 78 2.68 -5.43 1.10
CA LEU A 78 2.74 -4.60 2.32
C LEU A 78 2.57 -3.14 1.95
N ALA A 79 1.62 -2.45 2.54
CA ALA A 79 1.36 -1.03 2.35
C ALA A 79 0.91 -0.37 3.67
N ASP A 80 1.21 0.87 3.95
CA ASP A 80 2.24 1.72 3.33
C ASP A 80 3.58 1.51 4.03
N THR A 81 4.64 1.30 3.28
CA THR A 81 5.94 0.90 3.85
C THR A 81 6.91 2.07 4.08
N GLY A 82 6.43 3.31 4.09
CA GLY A 82 7.30 4.42 4.48
C GLY A 82 7.10 5.74 3.76
N VAL A 83 5.95 5.98 3.15
CA VAL A 83 5.63 7.27 2.52
C VAL A 83 4.79 8.14 3.45
N ASN A 84 3.83 7.55 4.16
CA ASN A 84 2.91 8.25 5.05
C ASN A 84 3.08 7.74 6.49
N PRO A 85 3.88 8.41 7.33
CA PRO A 85 4.16 7.94 8.70
C PRO A 85 2.93 8.02 9.62
N GLU A 86 2.01 8.94 9.36
CA GLU A 86 0.78 9.12 10.12
C GLU A 86 -0.43 9.23 9.18
N PRO A 87 -0.84 8.12 8.54
CA PRO A 87 -1.97 8.14 7.62
C PRO A 87 -3.30 8.38 8.36
N THR A 88 -4.23 9.10 7.73
CA THR A 88 -5.60 9.22 8.23
C THR A 88 -6.37 7.91 8.05
N VAL A 89 -7.54 7.80 8.67
CA VAL A 89 -8.45 6.65 8.49
C VAL A 89 -8.78 6.42 7.02
N GLU A 90 -9.06 7.50 6.29
CA GLU A 90 -9.41 7.47 4.86
C GLU A 90 -8.21 7.01 4.02
N ASN A 91 -7.02 7.50 4.34
CA ASN A 91 -5.80 7.11 3.63
C ASN A 91 -5.47 5.63 3.86
N MET A 92 -5.57 5.15 5.10
CA MET A 92 -5.36 3.72 5.42
C MET A 92 -6.36 2.84 4.68
N ALA A 93 -7.64 3.20 4.67
CA ALA A 93 -8.67 2.47 3.93
C ALA A 93 -8.40 2.46 2.42
N TYR A 94 -8.02 3.61 1.86
CA TYR A 94 -7.63 3.73 0.46
C TYR A 94 -6.42 2.86 0.12
N PHE A 95 -5.36 2.88 0.94
CA PHE A 95 -4.17 2.05 0.73
C PHE A 95 -4.52 0.56 0.74
N ALA A 96 -5.35 0.13 1.68
CA ALA A 96 -5.78 -1.26 1.78
C ALA A 96 -6.54 -1.72 0.52
N VAL A 97 -7.50 -0.93 0.06
CA VAL A 97 -8.33 -1.27 -1.12
C VAL A 97 -7.52 -1.27 -2.41
N GLU A 98 -6.70 -0.24 -2.64
CA GLU A 98 -5.90 -0.17 -3.87
C GLU A 98 -4.78 -1.24 -3.89
N THR A 99 -4.18 -1.55 -2.73
CA THR A 99 -3.23 -2.67 -2.62
C THR A 99 -3.92 -3.99 -2.92
N ALA A 100 -5.13 -4.21 -2.41
CA ALA A 100 -5.90 -5.41 -2.68
C ALA A 100 -6.27 -5.55 -4.16
N LYS A 101 -6.70 -4.48 -4.81
CA LYS A 101 -6.99 -4.45 -6.26
C LYS A 101 -5.75 -4.82 -7.08
N MET A 102 -4.59 -4.23 -6.74
CA MET A 102 -3.33 -4.54 -7.38
C MET A 102 -2.92 -6.00 -7.16
N ALA A 103 -2.96 -6.49 -5.92
CA ALA A 103 -2.63 -7.87 -5.57
C ALA A 103 -3.54 -8.87 -6.32
N ARG A 104 -4.84 -8.60 -6.36
CA ARG A 104 -5.81 -9.40 -7.11
C ARG A 104 -5.48 -9.44 -8.59
N HIS A 105 -5.20 -8.30 -9.19
CA HIS A 105 -4.81 -8.21 -10.60
C HIS A 105 -3.55 -9.03 -10.90
N MET A 106 -2.51 -8.89 -10.08
CA MET A 106 -1.23 -9.58 -10.28
C MET A 106 -1.31 -11.09 -10.00
N LEU A 107 -2.11 -11.52 -9.01
CA LEU A 107 -2.21 -12.92 -8.61
C LEU A 107 -3.29 -13.70 -9.36
N GLY A 108 -4.24 -13.01 -10.02
CA GLY A 108 -5.35 -13.61 -10.75
C GLY A 108 -6.32 -14.41 -9.86
N LYS A 109 -6.47 -14.03 -8.57
CA LYS A 109 -7.32 -14.71 -7.59
C LYS A 109 -7.86 -13.76 -6.54
N SER A 110 -8.82 -14.23 -5.73
CA SER A 110 -9.26 -13.51 -4.52
C SER A 110 -8.13 -13.27 -3.54
N VAL A 111 -8.19 -12.16 -2.82
CA VAL A 111 -7.17 -11.72 -1.86
C VAL A 111 -7.77 -11.44 -0.50
N ARG A 112 -6.96 -11.64 0.54
CA ARG A 112 -7.27 -11.30 1.92
C ARG A 112 -6.36 -10.16 2.36
N VAL A 113 -6.91 -9.18 3.05
CA VAL A 113 -6.21 -8.01 3.58
C VAL A 113 -6.30 -8.03 5.09
N ALA A 114 -5.17 -7.96 5.76
CA ALA A 114 -5.07 -7.75 7.19
C ALA A 114 -4.68 -6.29 7.47
N MET A 115 -5.54 -5.55 8.17
CA MET A 115 -5.22 -4.21 8.68
C MET A 115 -4.50 -4.36 10.01
N LEU A 116 -3.16 -4.26 9.96
CA LEU A 116 -2.30 -4.60 11.09
C LEU A 116 -2.29 -3.53 12.19
N SER A 117 -2.30 -4.00 13.43
CA SER A 117 -2.18 -3.21 14.64
C SER A 117 -1.42 -3.98 15.71
N ALA A 118 -1.02 -3.30 16.79
CA ALA A 118 -0.55 -3.95 18.02
C ALA A 118 -1.69 -4.65 18.80
N SER A 119 -2.95 -4.44 18.40
CA SER A 119 -4.16 -5.00 19.01
C SER A 119 -4.89 -5.91 18.04
N THR A 120 -5.60 -6.91 18.57
CA THR A 120 -6.56 -7.74 17.83
C THR A 120 -7.92 -7.59 18.50
N SER A 121 -8.93 -7.17 17.72
CA SER A 121 -10.35 -7.07 18.14
C SER A 121 -10.55 -6.34 19.49
N GLY A 122 -9.79 -5.24 19.72
CA GLY A 122 -9.91 -4.43 20.92
C GLY A 122 -9.17 -4.95 22.15
N SER A 123 -8.24 -5.90 22.00
CA SER A 123 -7.45 -6.45 23.10
C SER A 123 -6.60 -5.41 23.84
N VAL A 124 -6.23 -4.32 23.18
CA VAL A 124 -5.50 -3.20 23.76
C VAL A 124 -6.22 -1.89 23.45
N PRO A 125 -6.62 -1.09 24.46
CA PRO A 125 -7.19 0.24 24.26
C PRO A 125 -6.09 1.22 23.85
N GLU A 126 -5.87 1.37 22.56
CA GLU A 126 -4.86 2.28 22.02
C GLU A 126 -5.46 3.09 20.88
N LEU A 127 -5.17 4.39 20.83
CA LEU A 127 -5.67 5.29 19.80
C LEU A 127 -5.30 4.84 18.36
N ALA A 128 -4.12 4.23 18.21
CA ALA A 128 -3.67 3.68 16.94
C ALA A 128 -4.53 2.47 16.49
N ALA A 129 -4.92 1.61 17.43
CA ALA A 129 -5.80 0.47 17.18
C ALA A 129 -7.21 0.92 16.75
N ASP A 130 -7.76 1.93 17.43
CA ASP A 130 -9.07 2.52 17.08
C ASP A 130 -9.07 3.10 15.66
N ARG A 131 -7.98 3.77 15.28
CA ARG A 131 -7.79 4.29 13.92
C ARG A 131 -7.75 3.17 12.88
N THR A 132 -7.01 2.10 13.17
CA THR A 132 -6.92 0.94 12.27
C THR A 132 -8.27 0.21 12.14
N ARG A 133 -9.02 0.09 13.24
CA ARG A 133 -10.38 -0.49 13.25
C ARG A 133 -11.34 0.34 12.39
N ALA A 134 -11.33 1.66 12.55
CA ALA A 134 -12.13 2.56 11.75
C ALA A 134 -11.76 2.49 10.26
N ALA A 135 -10.47 2.41 9.94
CA ALA A 135 -9.99 2.25 8.58
C ALA A 135 -10.41 0.91 7.97
N ALA A 136 -10.37 -0.18 8.72
CA ALA A 136 -10.84 -1.50 8.27
C ALA A 136 -12.34 -1.49 7.96
N ALA A 137 -13.15 -0.86 8.81
CA ALA A 137 -14.60 -0.71 8.57
C ALA A 137 -14.89 0.11 7.31
N LEU A 138 -14.16 1.21 7.11
CA LEU A 138 -14.27 2.04 5.92
C LEU A 138 -13.84 1.28 4.66
N ALA A 139 -12.72 0.57 4.70
CA ALA A 139 -12.23 -0.23 3.58
C ALA A 139 -13.21 -1.35 3.18
N LYS A 140 -13.85 -2.02 4.16
CA LYS A 140 -14.93 -2.99 3.89
C LYS A 140 -16.09 -2.34 3.13
N SER A 141 -16.53 -1.16 3.55
CA SER A 141 -17.60 -0.44 2.87
C SER A 141 -17.23 -0.02 1.44
N MET A 142 -15.96 0.37 1.21
CA MET A 142 -15.47 0.71 -0.14
C MET A 142 -15.46 -0.52 -1.05
N VAL A 143 -14.98 -1.66 -0.58
CA VAL A 143 -14.99 -2.93 -1.33
C VAL A 143 -16.41 -3.37 -1.68
N GLN A 144 -17.35 -3.23 -0.74
CA GLN A 144 -18.76 -3.53 -0.98
C GLN A 144 -19.38 -2.60 -2.02
N LYS A 145 -19.10 -1.31 -1.96
CA LYS A 145 -19.57 -0.31 -2.93
C LYS A 145 -19.06 -0.58 -4.34
N ASP A 146 -17.80 -1.04 -4.46
CA ASP A 146 -17.18 -1.41 -5.73
C ASP A 146 -17.59 -2.82 -6.23
N CYS A 147 -18.50 -3.52 -5.52
CA CYS A 147 -18.94 -4.89 -5.82
C CYS A 147 -17.81 -5.93 -5.83
N LEU A 148 -16.76 -5.72 -5.04
CA LEU A 148 -15.57 -6.58 -4.95
C LEU A 148 -15.56 -7.49 -3.73
N ASN A 149 -16.61 -7.52 -2.92
CA ASN A 149 -16.70 -8.27 -1.65
C ASN A 149 -16.56 -9.80 -1.80
N ASN A 150 -16.81 -10.36 -2.98
CA ASN A 150 -16.57 -11.78 -3.27
C ASN A 150 -15.10 -12.09 -3.62
N GLU A 151 -14.29 -11.07 -3.87
CA GLU A 151 -12.92 -11.20 -4.35
C GLU A 151 -11.89 -10.60 -3.41
N ILE A 152 -12.30 -9.65 -2.56
CA ILE A 152 -11.46 -8.97 -1.58
C ILE A 152 -12.12 -9.10 -0.21
N SER A 153 -11.45 -9.80 0.70
CA SER A 153 -11.83 -9.86 2.12
C SER A 153 -10.89 -8.98 2.93
N ILE A 154 -11.44 -8.13 3.79
CA ILE A 154 -10.65 -7.22 4.65
C ILE A 154 -10.96 -7.56 6.10
N GLU A 155 -9.93 -7.73 6.90
CA GLU A 155 -10.01 -7.95 8.34
C GLU A 155 -9.10 -6.97 9.09
N GLY A 156 -9.44 -6.65 10.30
CA GLY A 156 -8.67 -5.80 11.19
C GLY A 156 -9.57 -4.94 12.10
N GLU A 157 -9.00 -4.39 13.14
CA GLU A 157 -7.56 -4.46 13.46
C GLU A 157 -7.17 -5.89 13.88
N ILE A 158 -5.95 -6.30 13.52
CA ILE A 158 -5.44 -7.63 13.81
C ILE A 158 -3.91 -7.60 13.97
N GLN A 159 -3.38 -8.39 14.90
CA GLN A 159 -1.94 -8.57 15.02
C GLN A 159 -1.41 -9.48 13.90
N ILE A 160 -0.13 -9.33 13.55
CA ILE A 160 0.46 -10.05 12.42
C ILE A 160 0.51 -11.56 12.62
N ASP A 161 0.74 -12.03 13.84
CA ASP A 161 0.76 -13.45 14.18
C ASP A 161 -0.65 -14.07 14.05
N ALA A 162 -1.69 -13.37 14.52
CA ALA A 162 -3.08 -13.77 14.32
C ALA A 162 -3.49 -13.73 12.85
N ALA A 163 -3.02 -12.77 12.08
CA ALA A 163 -3.30 -12.69 10.64
C ALA A 163 -2.67 -13.81 9.82
N LEU A 164 -1.55 -14.38 10.28
CA LEU A 164 -0.80 -15.42 9.59
C LEU A 164 -1.11 -16.84 10.09
N SER A 165 -1.60 -17.01 11.30
CA SER A 165 -1.81 -18.32 11.93
C SER A 165 -3.23 -18.47 12.49
N SER A 166 -3.92 -19.54 12.08
CA SER A 166 -5.23 -19.91 12.64
C SER A 166 -5.16 -20.19 14.15
N ASP A 167 -4.02 -20.68 14.62
CA ASP A 167 -3.84 -21.07 16.03
C ASP A 167 -3.76 -19.85 16.95
N SER A 168 -3.24 -18.74 16.43
CA SER A 168 -3.15 -17.46 17.16
C SER A 168 -4.47 -16.66 17.14
N TYR A 169 -5.40 -17.00 16.25
CA TYR A 169 -6.72 -16.34 16.15
C TYR A 169 -7.78 -16.96 17.08
N SER A 170 -7.49 -18.11 17.67
CA SER A 170 -8.44 -18.91 18.46
C SER A 170 -8.41 -18.58 19.96
N VAL A 171 -7.93 -17.40 20.38
CA VAL A 171 -7.86 -16.97 21.79
C VAL A 171 -8.95 -15.97 22.11
#